data_07b67afd72ebc3b3477c6ee4e6998bee
#
_entry.id   07b67afd72ebc3b3477c6ee4e6998bee
#
_cell.length_a   1.000
_cell.length_b   1.000
_cell.length_c   1.000
_cell.angle_alpha   90.00
_cell.angle_beta   90.00
_cell.angle_gamma   90.00
#
_symmetry.space_group_name_H-M   'P 1'
#
loop_
_entity.id
_entity.type
_entity.pdbx_description
1 polymer ?
#
loop_
_entity_poly.entity_id
_entity_poly.type
_entity_poly.pdbx_seq_one_letter_code
_entity_poly.pdbx_strand_id
1 'polypeptide(L)'
;MEKRKKSLLIGLCLGDGHLSTNSGVTLQIEHGHKQLFYLEYKARLIAKLLNCKELKIYHREKKDTFSLSKGHRYFRIIHKWLYYDKKKIFTKKILNHLTPEAISLWWMDDGTMSTDYRKSTGKITSRKFVLATFCSD
;
A
#
# COMPACT_ATOMS: atom_id res chain seq x y z
N MET A 1 17.52 10.06 -0.35
CA MET A 1 16.41 9.74 -1.26
C MET A 1 15.49 10.95 -1.39
N GLU A 2 15.07 11.20 -2.60
CA GLU A 2 14.12 12.26 -2.90
C GLU A 2 12.81 12.10 -2.11
N LYS A 3 12.27 13.22 -1.62
CA LYS A 3 11.04 13.21 -0.78
C LYS A 3 9.86 12.48 -1.46
N ARG A 4 9.65 12.73 -2.74
CA ARG A 4 8.55 12.09 -3.49
C ARG A 4 8.70 10.57 -3.55
N LYS A 5 9.89 10.09 -3.83
CA LYS A 5 10.19 8.64 -3.91
C LYS A 5 9.96 7.96 -2.56
N LYS A 6 10.48 8.56 -1.50
CA LYS A 6 10.29 8.05 -0.13
C LYS A 6 8.81 7.97 0.24
N SER A 7 8.07 9.05 -0.04
CA SER A 7 6.65 9.12 0.24
C SER A 7 5.86 8.03 -0.49
N LEU A 8 6.12 7.82 -1.78
CA LEU A 8 5.43 6.80 -2.57
C LEU A 8 5.74 5.38 -2.08
N LEU A 9 6.99 5.11 -1.70
CA LEU A 9 7.36 3.81 -1.14
C LEU A 9 6.66 3.56 0.20
N ILE A 10 6.56 4.59 1.05
CA ILE A 10 5.81 4.51 2.31
C ILE A 10 4.32 4.25 2.02
N GLY A 11 3.74 4.95 1.07
CA GLY A 11 2.33 4.76 0.69
C GLY A 11 2.03 3.34 0.24
N LEU A 12 2.92 2.74 -0.55
CA LEU A 12 2.81 1.33 -0.96
C LEU A 12 2.87 0.38 0.24
N CYS A 13 3.72 0.67 1.21
CA CYS A 13 3.87 -0.16 2.42
C CYS A 13 2.71 0.00 3.41
N LEU A 14 2.07 1.17 3.45
CA LEU A 14 0.93 1.42 4.33
C LEU A 14 -0.32 0.64 3.91
N GLY A 15 -0.52 0.47 2.61
CA GLY A 15 -1.64 -0.28 2.07
C GLY A 15 -1.42 -1.79 2.10
N ASP A 16 -1.62 -2.44 0.96
CA ASP A 16 -1.50 -3.89 0.81
C ASP A 16 -0.05 -4.39 0.83
N GLY A 17 0.92 -3.50 0.77
CA GLY A 17 2.32 -3.87 0.86
C GLY A 17 2.69 -4.40 2.24
N HIS A 18 3.45 -5.49 2.26
CA HIS A 18 3.97 -6.10 3.49
C HIS A 18 5.50 -6.15 3.42
N LEU A 19 6.16 -5.74 4.49
CA LEU A 19 7.60 -5.84 4.60
C LEU A 19 7.98 -7.11 5.39
N SER A 20 8.50 -8.10 4.66
CA SER A 20 8.98 -9.36 5.26
C SER A 20 10.43 -9.22 5.70
N THR A 21 10.75 -9.82 6.85
CA THR A 21 12.11 -9.78 7.43
C THR A 21 12.83 -11.12 7.40
N ASN A 22 12.30 -12.12 6.70
CA ASN A 22 12.84 -13.49 6.73
C ASN A 22 14.26 -13.60 6.16
N SER A 23 14.58 -12.85 5.10
CA SER A 23 15.92 -12.83 4.50
C SER A 23 16.26 -11.41 4.02
N GLY A 24 16.55 -10.53 5.00
CA GLY A 24 16.59 -9.10 4.76
C GLY A 24 15.17 -8.52 4.72
N VAL A 25 15.03 -7.26 4.38
CA VAL A 25 13.71 -6.63 4.31
C VAL A 25 13.22 -6.57 2.86
N THR A 26 12.11 -7.25 2.60
CA THR A 26 11.54 -7.41 1.26
C THR A 26 10.11 -6.93 1.24
N LEU A 27 9.78 -6.05 0.29
CA LEU A 27 8.39 -5.66 0.04
C LEU A 27 7.68 -6.77 -0.72
N GLN A 28 6.53 -7.18 -0.22
CA GLN A 28 5.66 -8.16 -0.85
C GLN A 28 4.27 -7.56 -1.06
N ILE A 29 3.71 -7.70 -2.25
CA ILE A 29 2.36 -7.25 -2.58
C ILE A 29 1.64 -8.39 -3.29
N GLU A 30 0.41 -8.68 -2.87
CA GLU A 30 -0.44 -9.71 -3.47
C GLU A 30 -1.82 -9.13 -3.75
N HIS A 31 -2.34 -9.39 -4.94
CA HIS A 31 -3.69 -9.00 -5.35
C HIS A 31 -4.40 -10.17 -6.04
N GLY A 32 -5.74 -10.21 -5.93
CA GLY A 32 -6.55 -11.14 -6.69
C GLY A 32 -6.49 -10.87 -8.20
N HIS A 33 -6.90 -11.85 -9.02
CA HIS A 33 -6.81 -11.74 -10.48
C HIS A 33 -7.55 -10.52 -11.05
N LYS A 34 -8.63 -10.08 -10.43
CA LYS A 34 -9.39 -8.89 -10.86
C LYS A 34 -8.59 -7.59 -10.75
N GLN A 35 -7.53 -7.59 -9.93
CA GLN A 35 -6.67 -6.43 -9.72
C GLN A 35 -5.27 -6.61 -10.31
N LEU A 36 -5.12 -7.56 -11.23
CA LEU A 36 -3.81 -7.81 -11.86
C LEU A 36 -3.23 -6.55 -12.52
N PHE A 37 -4.04 -5.80 -13.24
CA PHE A 37 -3.59 -4.56 -13.88
C PHE A 37 -3.07 -3.53 -12.86
N TYR A 38 -3.64 -3.49 -11.67
CA TYR A 38 -3.18 -2.62 -10.60
C TYR A 38 -1.84 -3.10 -10.03
N LEU A 39 -1.66 -4.41 -9.87
CA LEU A 39 -0.40 -4.97 -9.45
C LEU A 39 0.71 -4.71 -10.49
N GLU A 40 0.39 -4.82 -11.78
CA GLU A 40 1.30 -4.46 -12.87
C GLU A 40 1.70 -2.98 -12.81
N TYR A 41 0.76 -2.10 -12.54
CA TYR A 41 1.04 -0.67 -12.32
C TYR A 41 2.00 -0.47 -11.15
N LYS A 42 1.77 -1.12 -10.02
CA LYS A 42 2.66 -1.06 -8.85
C LYS A 42 4.05 -1.59 -9.18
N ALA A 43 4.14 -2.69 -9.93
CA ALA A 43 5.42 -3.25 -10.37
C ALA A 43 6.24 -2.24 -11.18
N ARG A 44 5.61 -1.56 -12.13
CA ARG A 44 6.26 -0.52 -12.93
C ARG A 44 6.66 0.69 -12.07
N LEU A 45 5.80 1.10 -11.17
CA LEU A 45 6.07 2.22 -10.26
C LEU A 45 7.28 1.92 -9.36
N ILE A 46 7.32 0.75 -8.74
CA ILE A 46 8.42 0.34 -7.86
C ILE A 46 9.73 0.27 -8.66
N ALA A 47 9.71 -0.33 -9.83
CA ALA A 47 10.88 -0.41 -10.70
C ALA A 47 11.44 0.98 -11.03
N LYS A 48 10.57 1.93 -11.34
CA LYS A 48 10.93 3.32 -11.61
C LYS A 48 11.49 4.02 -10.36
N LEU A 49 10.84 3.85 -9.21
CA LEU A 49 11.26 4.48 -7.95
C LEU A 49 12.61 3.96 -7.47
N LEU A 50 12.89 2.68 -7.66
CA LEU A 50 14.14 2.05 -7.25
C LEU A 50 15.20 2.02 -8.33
N ASN A 51 14.89 2.54 -9.53
CA ASN A 51 15.78 2.53 -10.69
C ASN A 51 16.31 1.13 -11.00
N CYS A 52 15.41 0.16 -11.09
CA CYS A 52 15.75 -1.23 -11.36
C CYS A 52 14.94 -1.78 -12.53
N LYS A 53 15.26 -3.02 -12.93
CA LYS A 53 14.50 -3.72 -13.98
C LYS A 53 13.08 -3.99 -13.54
N GLU A 54 12.18 -4.17 -14.50
CA GLU A 54 10.79 -4.51 -14.25
C GLU A 54 10.68 -5.72 -13.31
N LEU A 55 9.78 -5.63 -12.35
CA LEU A 55 9.55 -6.69 -11.37
C LEU A 55 8.72 -7.81 -12.00
N LYS A 56 9.09 -9.04 -11.68
CA LYS A 56 8.30 -10.20 -12.08
C LYS A 56 7.06 -10.33 -11.20
N ILE A 57 5.96 -10.71 -11.84
CA ILE A 57 4.70 -11.02 -11.15
C ILE A 57 4.51 -12.53 -11.22
N TYR A 58 4.25 -13.14 -10.06
CA TYR A 58 4.06 -14.58 -9.93
C TYR A 58 2.58 -14.89 -9.72
N HIS A 59 2.08 -15.91 -10.42
CA HIS A 59 0.73 -16.39 -10.24
C HIS A 59 0.70 -17.54 -9.21
N ARG A 60 -0.14 -17.39 -8.20
CA ARG A 60 -0.43 -18.45 -7.22
C ARG A 60 -1.73 -19.14 -7.60
N GLU A 61 -1.65 -20.23 -8.35
CA GLU A 61 -2.80 -20.90 -8.91
C GLU A 61 -3.84 -21.35 -7.88
N LYS A 62 -3.38 -21.88 -6.73
CA LYS A 62 -4.28 -22.37 -5.67
C LYS A 62 -5.21 -21.29 -5.12
N LYS A 63 -4.77 -20.06 -5.05
CA LYS A 63 -5.54 -18.92 -4.53
C LYS A 63 -6.06 -18.00 -5.62
N ASP A 64 -5.65 -18.25 -6.86
CA ASP A 64 -5.88 -17.34 -7.99
C ASP A 64 -5.50 -15.89 -7.67
N THR A 65 -4.30 -15.72 -7.14
CA THR A 65 -3.73 -14.43 -6.81
C THR A 65 -2.41 -14.22 -7.53
N PHE A 66 -2.04 -12.97 -7.68
CA PHE A 66 -0.76 -12.56 -8.27
C PHE A 66 0.05 -11.80 -7.24
N SER A 67 1.35 -12.03 -7.22
CA SER A 67 2.23 -11.41 -6.24
C SER A 67 3.52 -10.90 -6.86
N LEU A 68 4.10 -9.89 -6.25
CA LEU A 68 5.44 -9.42 -6.52
C LEU A 68 6.24 -9.32 -5.22
N SER A 69 7.56 -9.34 -5.37
CA SER A 69 8.48 -9.24 -4.24
C SER A 69 9.71 -8.46 -4.66
N LYS A 70 10.20 -7.58 -3.79
CA LYS A 70 11.40 -6.80 -4.06
C LYS A 70 12.15 -6.46 -2.77
N GLY A 71 13.43 -6.85 -2.71
CA GLY A 71 14.34 -6.45 -1.65
C GLY A 71 15.06 -5.15 -2.01
N HIS A 72 15.20 -4.24 -1.07
CA HIS A 72 15.98 -3.02 -1.24
C HIS A 72 16.33 -2.41 0.11
N ARG A 73 17.49 -1.75 0.18
CA ARG A 73 17.97 -1.13 1.43
C ARG A 73 17.00 -0.11 2.04
N TYR A 74 16.24 0.59 1.23
CA TYR A 74 15.27 1.58 1.71
C TYR A 74 14.12 0.93 2.48
N PHE A 75 13.75 -0.29 2.17
CA PHE A 75 12.70 -1.00 2.90
C PHE A 75 13.10 -1.31 4.33
N ARG A 76 14.40 -1.47 4.59
CA ARG A 76 14.92 -1.65 5.95
C ARG A 76 14.65 -0.41 6.81
N ILE A 77 14.82 0.78 6.24
CA ILE A 77 14.56 2.05 6.92
C ILE A 77 13.05 2.21 7.17
N ILE A 78 12.25 1.99 6.14
CA ILE A 78 10.78 2.09 6.22
C ILE A 78 10.24 1.09 7.24
N HIS A 79 10.77 -0.12 7.28
CA HIS A 79 10.38 -1.13 8.26
C HIS A 79 10.58 -0.64 9.69
N LYS A 80 11.71 -0.02 10.00
CA LYS A 80 11.98 0.54 11.33
C LYS A 80 10.96 1.62 11.74
N TRP A 81 10.46 2.38 10.78
CA TRP A 81 9.50 3.45 11.05
C TRP A 81 8.05 2.96 11.12
N LEU A 82 7.73 1.90 10.39
CA LEU A 82 6.36 1.45 10.15
C LEU A 82 5.95 0.27 11.01
N TYR A 83 6.90 -0.56 11.45
CA TYR A 83 6.61 -1.77 12.20
C TYR A 83 7.11 -1.70 13.63
N TYR A 84 6.27 -2.15 14.56
CA TYR A 84 6.62 -2.38 15.94
C TYR A 84 6.04 -3.73 16.37
N ASP A 85 6.87 -4.61 16.93
CA ASP A 85 6.46 -5.96 17.34
C ASP A 85 5.69 -6.70 16.23
N LYS A 86 6.24 -6.68 15.01
CA LYS A 86 5.69 -7.32 13.79
C LYS A 86 4.34 -6.75 13.32
N LYS A 87 3.90 -5.63 13.87
CA LYS A 87 2.65 -4.97 13.49
C LYS A 87 2.92 -3.59 12.90
N LYS A 88 2.14 -3.21 11.89
CA LYS A 88 2.20 -1.85 11.36
C LYS A 88 1.68 -0.85 12.38
N ILE A 89 2.41 0.26 12.52
CA ILE A 89 2.03 1.38 13.38
C ILE A 89 1.95 2.66 12.56
N PHE A 90 1.02 3.53 12.92
CA PHE A 90 0.84 4.80 12.23
C PHE A 90 1.29 5.93 13.15
N THR A 91 2.52 6.37 12.95
CA THR A 91 3.11 7.44 13.77
C THR A 91 3.01 8.77 13.04
N LYS A 92 3.07 9.87 13.80
CA LYS A 92 3.16 11.21 13.24
C LYS A 92 4.36 11.35 12.30
N LYS A 93 5.46 10.68 12.60
CA LYS A 93 6.66 10.66 11.75
C LYS A 93 6.35 10.08 10.36
N ILE A 94 5.65 8.94 10.29
CA ILE A 94 5.24 8.33 9.03
C ILE A 94 4.29 9.28 8.27
N LEU A 95 3.27 9.78 8.96
CA LEU A 95 2.25 10.63 8.34
C LEU A 95 2.85 11.93 7.78
N ASN A 96 3.85 12.48 8.43
CA ASN A 96 4.54 13.70 7.97
C ASN A 96 5.35 13.48 6.68
N HIS A 97 5.67 12.24 6.32
CA HIS A 97 6.35 11.94 5.06
C HIS A 97 5.39 11.75 3.89
N LEU A 98 4.09 11.68 4.12
CA LEU A 98 3.12 11.42 3.07
C LEU A 98 2.85 12.64 2.20
N THR A 99 2.83 12.41 0.90
CA THR A 99 2.36 13.36 -0.10
C THR A 99 0.94 12.97 -0.54
N PRO A 100 0.18 13.86 -1.22
CA PRO A 100 -1.13 13.49 -1.77
C PRO A 100 -1.08 12.25 -2.66
N GLU A 101 -0.03 12.08 -3.47
CA GLU A 101 0.14 10.88 -4.31
C GLU A 101 0.25 9.61 -3.47
N ALA A 102 1.03 9.64 -2.39
CA ALA A 102 1.20 8.50 -1.48
C ALA A 102 -0.11 8.16 -0.76
N ILE A 103 -0.84 9.17 -0.32
CA ILE A 103 -2.16 8.98 0.29
C ILE A 103 -3.12 8.36 -0.71
N SER A 104 -3.06 8.74 -1.98
CA SER A 104 -3.88 8.15 -3.04
C SER A 104 -3.58 6.66 -3.23
N LEU A 105 -2.31 6.25 -3.21
CA LEU A 105 -1.93 4.84 -3.28
C LEU A 105 -2.46 4.06 -2.09
N TRP A 106 -2.32 4.61 -0.90
CA TRP A 106 -2.85 3.99 0.32
C TRP A 106 -4.38 3.89 0.26
N TRP A 107 -5.05 4.95 -0.17
CA TRP A 107 -6.50 4.98 -0.36
C TRP A 107 -6.98 3.91 -1.34
N MET A 108 -6.29 3.71 -2.46
CA MET A 108 -6.66 2.70 -3.46
C MET A 108 -6.59 1.27 -2.89
N ASP A 109 -5.75 1.03 -1.90
CA ASP A 109 -5.64 -0.28 -1.24
C ASP A 109 -6.68 -0.47 -0.14
N ASP A 110 -6.81 0.50 0.76
CA ASP A 110 -7.54 0.36 2.03
C ASP A 110 -8.71 1.33 2.18
N GLY A 111 -8.88 2.25 1.24
CA GLY A 111 -9.91 3.26 1.33
C GLY A 111 -11.29 2.73 0.95
N THR A 112 -12.28 3.22 1.61
CA THR A 112 -13.68 2.97 1.27
C THR A 112 -14.50 4.25 1.27
N MET A 113 -15.57 4.24 0.50
CA MET A 113 -16.53 5.34 0.49
C MET A 113 -17.86 4.82 1.00
N SER A 114 -18.36 5.42 2.07
CA SER A 114 -19.69 5.16 2.59
C SER A 114 -20.65 6.24 2.11
N THR A 115 -21.84 5.84 1.70
CA THR A 115 -22.86 6.74 1.20
C THR A 115 -24.14 6.55 2.00
N ASP A 116 -24.63 7.64 2.59
CA ASP A 116 -25.91 7.63 3.29
C ASP A 116 -27.01 8.13 2.37
N TYR A 117 -28.13 7.44 2.39
CA TYR A 117 -29.30 7.75 1.55
C TYR A 117 -30.48 8.16 2.41
N ARG A 118 -31.28 9.11 1.94
CA ARG A 118 -32.57 9.41 2.51
C ARG A 118 -33.57 8.35 2.04
N LYS A 119 -34.09 7.55 2.98
CA LYS A 119 -35.00 6.43 2.66
C LYS A 119 -36.26 6.84 1.90
N SER A 120 -36.78 8.04 2.17
CA SER A 120 -38.03 8.51 1.54
C SER A 120 -37.89 8.98 0.09
N THR A 121 -36.69 9.45 -0.30
CA THR A 121 -36.47 10.06 -1.63
C THR A 121 -35.38 9.37 -2.44
N GLY A 122 -34.61 8.46 -1.84
CA GLY A 122 -33.43 7.85 -2.47
C GLY A 122 -32.27 8.79 -2.70
N LYS A 123 -32.37 10.05 -2.26
CA LYS A 123 -31.31 11.04 -2.45
C LYS A 123 -30.14 10.78 -1.51
N ILE A 124 -28.92 10.97 -2.02
CA ILE A 124 -27.71 10.89 -1.24
C ILE A 124 -27.65 12.07 -0.26
N THR A 125 -27.59 11.79 1.05
CA THR A 125 -27.51 12.83 2.08
C THR A 125 -26.08 13.11 2.51
N SER A 126 -25.20 12.10 2.49
CA SER A 126 -23.79 12.30 2.79
C SER A 126 -22.92 11.24 2.15
N ARG A 127 -21.64 11.56 1.97
CA ARG A 127 -20.60 10.62 1.56
C ARG A 127 -19.44 10.76 2.52
N LYS A 128 -18.93 9.62 2.99
CA LYS A 128 -17.76 9.58 3.87
C LYS A 128 -16.66 8.79 3.22
N PHE A 129 -15.45 9.35 3.26
CA PHE A 129 -14.25 8.64 2.87
C PHE A 129 -13.61 8.06 4.12
N VAL A 130 -13.40 6.76 4.13
CA VAL A 130 -12.85 6.06 5.29
C VAL A 130 -11.58 5.34 4.86
N LEU A 131 -10.51 5.57 5.60
CA LEU A 131 -9.24 4.87 5.42
C LEU A 131 -9.01 3.98 6.62
N ALA A 132 -9.07 2.67 6.41
CA ALA A 132 -8.88 1.71 7.48
C ALA A 132 -7.39 1.64 7.86
N THR A 133 -7.08 1.95 9.09
CA THR A 133 -5.71 1.92 9.60
C THR A 133 -5.43 0.68 10.44
N PHE A 134 -6.47 0.02 10.94
CA PHE A 134 -6.37 -1.16 11.81
C PHE A 134 -5.42 -0.96 13.01
N CYS A 135 -5.29 0.29 13.46
CA CYS A 135 -4.56 0.60 14.67
C CYS A 135 -5.44 0.31 15.88
N SER A 136 -4.99 -0.59 16.74
CA SER A 136 -5.51 -0.67 18.10
C SER A 136 -4.81 0.39 18.94
N ASP A 137 -5.57 1.18 19.60
CA ASP A 137 -5.05 2.16 20.57
C ASP A 137 -4.32 1.47 21.73
#